data_186035fc110c291f58e815b0a86272f2
#
_entry.id   186035fc110c291f58e815b0a86272f2
#
_cell.length_a   1.000
_cell.length_b   1.000
_cell.length_c   1.000
_cell.angle_alpha   90.00
_cell.angle_beta   90.00
_cell.angle_gamma   90.00
#
_symmetry.space_group_name_H-M   'P 1'
#
loop_
_entity.id
_entity.type
_entity.pdbx_description
1 polymer ?
#
loop_
_entity_poly.entity_id
_entity_poly.type
_entity_poly.pdbx_seq_one_letter_code
_entity_poly.pdbx_strand_id
1 'polypeptide(L)'
;MTQENMEIEKVQNEEPRRPVTSAEDLDQVIERAKAAQRVYATYTQEQVDKIFRAAALAANKARIPLAKMAHEESGMGIVEDKVIKNHFASEYIYNKYKNCKTCGIIEEDKVNGIKKVAEPIG
;
A
#
# COMPACT_ATOMS: atom_id res chain seq x y z
N MET A 1 -12.23 5.22 24.62
CA MET A 1 -11.51 5.38 23.33
C MET A 1 -10.21 4.61 23.45
N THR A 2 -10.00 3.62 22.61
CA THR A 2 -8.78 2.80 22.61
C THR A 2 -7.63 3.58 21.95
N GLN A 3 -6.40 3.29 22.34
CA GLN A 3 -5.19 3.89 21.75
C GLN A 3 -5.18 3.77 20.20
N GLU A 4 -5.74 2.69 19.68
CA GLU A 4 -5.91 2.41 18.26
C GLU A 4 -6.83 3.44 17.54
N ASN A 5 -7.89 3.91 18.21
CA ASN A 5 -8.77 4.96 17.67
C ASN A 5 -8.10 6.34 17.67
N MET A 6 -7.20 6.62 18.62
CA MET A 6 -6.44 7.87 18.64
C MET A 6 -5.34 7.92 17.58
N GLU A 7 -4.76 6.78 17.20
CA GLU A 7 -3.78 6.71 16.10
C GLU A 7 -4.47 6.85 14.73
N ILE A 8 -5.66 6.27 14.56
CA ILE A 8 -6.47 6.41 13.35
C ILE A 8 -6.96 7.86 13.18
N GLU A 9 -7.37 8.54 14.25
CA GLU A 9 -7.75 9.97 14.21
C GLU A 9 -6.56 10.89 13.89
N LYS A 10 -5.34 10.55 14.34
CA LYS A 10 -4.14 11.31 13.98
C LYS A 10 -3.80 11.23 12.49
N VAL A 11 -4.05 10.09 11.85
CA VAL A 11 -3.84 9.91 10.41
C VAL A 11 -4.89 10.65 9.57
N GLN A 12 -6.10 10.84 10.10
CA GLN A 12 -7.19 11.56 9.41
C GLN A 12 -7.05 13.10 9.48
N ASN A 13 -6.23 13.62 10.38
CA ASN A 13 -5.95 15.06 10.55
C ASN A 13 -4.63 15.49 9.91
N GLU A 14 -4.11 14.77 8.94
CA GLU A 14 -2.95 15.25 8.17
C GLU A 14 -3.34 16.52 7.37
N GLU A 15 -2.58 17.59 7.60
CA GLU A 15 -2.64 18.78 6.75
C GLU A 15 -2.58 18.39 5.27
N PRO A 16 -3.31 19.09 4.38
CA PRO A 16 -3.27 18.80 2.95
C PRO A 16 -1.81 18.78 2.49
N ARG A 17 -1.42 17.70 1.82
CA ARG A 17 -0.03 17.48 1.37
C ARG A 17 0.41 18.65 0.53
N ARG A 18 1.40 19.40 1.00
CA ARG A 18 1.99 20.51 0.24
C ARG A 18 2.75 19.94 -0.96
N PRO A 19 2.72 20.65 -2.10
CA PRO A 19 3.57 20.27 -3.23
C PRO A 19 5.04 20.25 -2.80
N VAL A 20 5.79 19.27 -3.28
CA VAL A 20 7.25 19.23 -3.11
C VAL A 20 7.87 20.20 -4.11
N THR A 21 8.47 21.28 -3.62
CA THR A 21 9.04 22.36 -4.44
C THR A 21 10.53 22.59 -4.20
N SER A 22 11.08 21.99 -3.16
CA SER A 22 12.48 22.09 -2.78
C SER A 22 13.07 20.75 -2.35
N ALA A 23 14.38 20.66 -2.21
CA ALA A 23 15.06 19.49 -1.67
C ALA A 23 14.67 19.26 -0.20
N GLU A 24 14.51 20.33 0.56
CA GLU A 24 14.09 20.28 1.97
C GLU A 24 12.68 19.73 2.12
N ASP A 25 11.74 20.08 1.23
CA ASP A 25 10.40 19.49 1.21
C ASP A 25 10.46 17.99 0.91
N LEU A 26 11.32 17.58 -0.02
CA LEU A 26 11.53 16.18 -0.34
C LEU A 26 12.08 15.39 0.84
N ASP A 27 13.08 15.93 1.54
CA ASP A 27 13.66 15.31 2.73
C ASP A 27 12.60 15.11 3.82
N GLN A 28 11.70 16.08 4.04
CA GLN A 28 10.59 15.93 4.98
C GLN A 28 9.62 14.81 4.58
N VAL A 29 9.33 14.67 3.29
CA VAL A 29 8.49 13.56 2.79
C VAL A 29 9.17 12.21 3.04
N ILE A 30 10.47 12.12 2.77
CA ILE A 30 11.26 10.90 2.99
C ILE A 30 11.28 10.52 4.47
N GLU A 31 11.51 11.48 5.37
CA GLU A 31 11.53 11.20 6.81
C GLU A 31 10.16 10.75 7.34
N ARG A 32 9.06 11.33 6.86
CA ARG A 32 7.71 10.84 7.17
C ARG A 32 7.46 9.42 6.66
N ALA A 33 7.89 9.13 5.43
CA ALA A 33 7.77 7.78 4.87
C ALA A 33 8.57 6.75 5.67
N LYS A 34 9.81 7.10 6.07
CA LYS A 34 10.64 6.24 6.96
C LYS A 34 10.00 6.03 8.33
N ALA A 35 9.39 7.06 8.90
CA ALA A 35 8.71 6.95 10.18
C ALA A 35 7.48 6.02 10.07
N ALA A 36 6.68 6.19 9.04
CA ALA A 36 5.53 5.33 8.75
C ALA A 36 5.96 3.86 8.50
N GLN A 37 7.04 3.65 7.75
CA GLN A 37 7.57 2.32 7.47
C GLN A 37 8.04 1.62 8.75
N ARG A 38 8.69 2.32 9.68
CA ARG A 38 9.08 1.73 10.99
C ARG A 38 7.88 1.23 11.77
N VAL A 39 6.77 1.96 11.74
CA VAL A 39 5.51 1.53 12.37
C VAL A 39 4.90 0.35 11.61
N TYR A 40 4.84 0.43 10.29
CA TYR A 40 4.28 -0.62 9.43
C TYR A 40 5.05 -1.95 9.58
N ALA A 41 6.37 -1.90 9.74
CA ALA A 41 7.21 -3.08 9.94
C ALA A 41 6.86 -3.88 11.22
N THR A 42 6.13 -3.27 12.17
CA THR A 42 5.68 -3.95 13.39
C THR A 42 4.29 -4.59 13.26
N TYR A 43 3.62 -4.41 12.12
CA TYR A 43 2.24 -4.87 11.94
C TYR A 43 2.14 -6.39 11.84
N THR A 44 1.04 -6.90 12.37
CA THR A 44 0.67 -8.32 12.26
C THR A 44 0.14 -8.63 10.86
N GLN A 45 0.12 -9.91 10.50
CA GLN A 45 -0.47 -10.36 9.24
C GLN A 45 -1.92 -9.87 9.08
N GLU A 46 -2.72 -9.92 10.13
CA GLU A 46 -4.11 -9.46 10.09
C GLU A 46 -4.24 -7.96 9.78
N GLN A 47 -3.35 -7.14 10.35
CA GLN A 47 -3.32 -5.70 10.08
C GLN A 47 -2.91 -5.43 8.63
N VAL A 48 -1.88 -6.10 8.15
CA VAL A 48 -1.43 -5.98 6.75
C VAL A 48 -2.50 -6.43 5.77
N ASP A 49 -3.19 -7.55 6.05
CA ASP A 49 -4.29 -8.06 5.21
C ASP A 49 -5.45 -7.07 5.12
N LYS A 50 -5.80 -6.40 6.22
CA LYS A 50 -6.83 -5.33 6.23
C LYS A 50 -6.42 -4.15 5.34
N ILE A 51 -5.15 -3.73 5.42
CA ILE A 51 -4.62 -2.64 4.60
C ILE A 51 -4.62 -3.03 3.13
N PHE A 52 -4.10 -4.22 2.79
CA PHE A 52 -4.08 -4.73 1.42
C PHE A 52 -5.49 -4.78 0.82
N ARG A 53 -6.46 -5.29 1.59
CA ARG A 53 -7.86 -5.33 1.18
C ARG A 53 -8.42 -3.93 0.94
N ALA A 54 -8.20 -3.00 1.86
CA ALA A 54 -8.71 -1.64 1.75
C ALA A 54 -8.13 -0.91 0.52
N ALA A 55 -6.82 -1.03 0.29
CA ALA A 55 -6.15 -0.45 -0.87
C ALA A 55 -6.68 -1.04 -2.19
N ALA A 56 -6.82 -2.37 -2.28
CA ALA A 56 -7.34 -3.05 -3.47
C ALA A 56 -8.77 -2.62 -3.79
N LEU A 57 -9.65 -2.53 -2.79
CA LEU A 57 -11.04 -2.08 -2.98
C LEU A 57 -11.12 -0.62 -3.42
N ALA A 58 -10.32 0.25 -2.81
CA ALA A 58 -10.26 1.67 -3.18
C ALA A 58 -9.76 1.84 -4.62
N ALA A 59 -8.68 1.15 -5.00
CA ALA A 59 -8.14 1.17 -6.35
C ALA A 59 -9.14 0.63 -7.40
N ASN A 60 -9.82 -0.48 -7.10
CA ASN A 60 -10.83 -1.03 -7.99
C ASN A 60 -12.04 -0.09 -8.16
N LYS A 61 -12.50 0.53 -7.07
CA LYS A 61 -13.56 1.54 -7.14
C LYS A 61 -13.17 2.74 -8.02
N ALA A 62 -11.92 3.16 -7.95
CA ALA A 62 -11.40 4.30 -8.72
C ALA A 62 -10.87 3.92 -10.11
N ARG A 63 -10.99 2.67 -10.57
CA ARG A 63 -10.37 2.18 -11.81
C ARG A 63 -10.73 2.98 -13.07
N ILE A 64 -11.98 3.45 -13.18
CA ILE A 64 -12.46 4.22 -14.34
C ILE A 64 -11.93 5.66 -14.31
N PRO A 65 -12.15 6.47 -13.25
CA PRO A 65 -11.61 7.83 -13.21
C PRO A 65 -10.09 7.86 -13.34
N LEU A 66 -9.37 6.94 -12.70
CA LEU A 66 -7.91 6.86 -12.81
C LEU A 66 -7.45 6.50 -14.24
N ALA A 67 -8.18 5.67 -14.96
CA ALA A 67 -7.87 5.36 -16.36
C ALA A 67 -8.01 6.60 -17.26
N LYS A 68 -9.07 7.39 -17.06
CA LYS A 68 -9.29 8.64 -17.79
C LYS A 68 -8.19 9.66 -17.51
N MET A 69 -7.90 9.92 -16.22
CA MET A 69 -6.83 10.84 -15.81
C MET A 69 -5.48 10.44 -16.39
N ALA A 70 -5.13 9.15 -16.31
CA ALA A 70 -3.87 8.65 -16.85
C ALA A 70 -3.76 8.78 -18.38
N HIS A 71 -4.87 8.69 -19.10
CA HIS A 71 -4.88 8.94 -20.54
C HIS A 71 -4.75 10.43 -20.85
N GLU A 72 -5.51 11.28 -20.16
CA GLU A 72 -5.46 12.75 -20.32
C GLU A 72 -4.07 13.30 -20.01
N GLU A 73 -3.42 12.83 -18.94
CA GLU A 73 -2.09 13.27 -18.52
C GLU A 73 -0.98 12.81 -19.47
N SER A 74 -1.02 11.56 -19.92
CA SER A 74 0.09 10.96 -20.67
C SER A 74 -0.11 10.93 -22.19
N GLY A 75 -1.35 11.02 -22.68
CA GLY A 75 -1.70 10.79 -24.10
C GLY A 75 -1.45 9.35 -24.57
N MET A 76 -1.13 8.40 -23.66
CA MET A 76 -0.71 7.05 -24.00
C MET A 76 -1.86 6.05 -23.85
N GLY A 77 -1.98 5.16 -24.84
CA GLY A 77 -2.95 4.05 -24.85
C GLY A 77 -4.40 4.55 -24.94
N ILE A 78 -5.35 3.65 -24.69
CA ILE A 78 -6.79 3.93 -24.70
C ILE A 78 -7.39 3.72 -23.31
N VAL A 79 -8.46 4.45 -23.00
CA VAL A 79 -9.09 4.45 -21.67
C VAL A 79 -9.61 3.07 -21.30
N GLU A 80 -10.25 2.37 -22.25
CA GLU A 80 -10.85 1.06 -22.04
C GLU A 80 -9.83 0.02 -21.58
N ASP A 81 -8.68 -0.05 -22.22
CA ASP A 81 -7.59 -0.95 -21.83
C ASP A 81 -7.00 -0.58 -20.47
N LYS A 82 -6.90 0.72 -20.19
CA LYS A 82 -6.45 1.18 -18.85
C LYS A 82 -7.44 0.79 -17.76
N VAL A 83 -8.74 0.78 -18.03
CA VAL A 83 -9.76 0.29 -17.06
C VAL A 83 -9.56 -1.20 -16.79
N ILE A 84 -9.38 -2.00 -17.85
CA ILE A 84 -9.11 -3.45 -17.73
C ILE A 84 -7.82 -3.69 -16.94
N LYS A 85 -6.75 -2.98 -17.27
CA LYS A 85 -5.47 -3.06 -16.54
C LYS A 85 -5.62 -2.70 -15.08
N ASN A 86 -6.32 -1.62 -14.74
CA ASN A 86 -6.54 -1.19 -13.37
C ASN A 86 -7.39 -2.21 -12.59
N HIS A 87 -8.41 -2.80 -13.23
CA HIS A 87 -9.20 -3.87 -12.64
C HIS A 87 -8.34 -5.12 -12.35
N PHE A 88 -7.52 -5.52 -13.31
CA PHE A 88 -6.59 -6.64 -13.12
C PHE A 88 -5.63 -6.39 -11.95
N ALA A 89 -4.98 -5.22 -11.93
CA ALA A 89 -4.01 -4.86 -10.91
C ALA A 89 -4.61 -4.77 -9.50
N SER A 90 -5.86 -4.39 -9.37
CA SER A 90 -6.53 -4.25 -8.08
C SER A 90 -7.25 -5.53 -7.64
N GLU A 91 -8.18 -6.04 -8.43
CA GLU A 91 -9.05 -7.15 -8.01
C GLU A 91 -8.42 -8.53 -8.23
N TYR A 92 -7.88 -8.79 -9.42
CA TYR A 92 -7.29 -10.10 -9.71
C TYR A 92 -6.04 -10.36 -8.87
N ILE A 93 -5.16 -9.37 -8.76
CA ILE A 93 -3.94 -9.47 -7.95
C ILE A 93 -4.31 -9.65 -6.48
N TYR A 94 -5.26 -8.87 -5.96
CA TYR A 94 -5.75 -9.04 -4.60
C TYR A 94 -6.29 -10.47 -4.37
N ASN A 95 -7.18 -10.95 -5.22
CA ASN A 95 -7.77 -12.29 -5.06
C ASN A 95 -6.73 -13.40 -5.14
N LYS A 96 -5.68 -13.24 -5.93
CA LYS A 96 -4.58 -14.19 -6.03
C LYS A 96 -3.73 -14.24 -4.76
N TYR A 97 -3.46 -13.10 -4.14
CA TYR A 97 -2.46 -13.00 -3.08
C TYR A 97 -3.02 -12.74 -1.67
N LYS A 98 -4.32 -12.51 -1.51
CA LYS A 98 -4.96 -12.20 -0.22
C LYS A 98 -4.75 -13.20 0.91
N ASN A 99 -4.36 -14.45 0.58
CA ASN A 99 -4.09 -15.50 1.54
C ASN A 99 -2.58 -15.80 1.69
N CYS A 100 -1.72 -15.01 1.05
CA CYS A 100 -0.28 -15.20 1.17
C CYS A 100 0.22 -14.70 2.52
N LYS A 101 1.08 -15.47 3.16
CA LYS A 101 1.78 -15.04 4.35
C LYS A 101 2.87 -14.04 3.97
N THR A 102 2.79 -12.83 4.52
CA THR A 102 3.69 -11.70 4.21
C THR A 102 4.36 -11.10 5.44
N CYS A 103 4.11 -11.67 6.62
CA CYS A 103 4.72 -11.25 7.88
C CYS A 103 5.23 -12.45 8.66
N GLY A 104 6.44 -12.34 9.20
CA GLY A 104 7.07 -13.33 10.04
C GLY A 104 7.63 -14.53 9.28
N ILE A 105 7.83 -15.65 9.95
CA ILE A 105 8.44 -16.85 9.36
C ILE A 105 7.49 -17.49 8.36
N ILE A 106 7.88 -17.50 7.08
CA ILE A 106 7.12 -18.14 5.98
C ILE A 106 7.45 -19.63 5.89
N GLU A 107 8.72 -19.96 6.05
CA GLU A 107 9.24 -21.32 5.91
C GLU A 107 10.41 -21.53 6.89
N GLU A 108 10.50 -22.69 7.49
CA GLU A 108 11.60 -23.08 8.37
C GLU A 108 12.14 -24.46 7.96
N ASP A 109 13.40 -24.51 7.55
CA ASP A 109 14.15 -25.73 7.36
C ASP A 109 15.02 -25.99 8.58
N LYS A 110 14.52 -26.86 9.46
CA LYS A 110 15.20 -27.19 10.72
C LYS A 110 16.43 -28.06 10.52
N VAL A 111 16.54 -28.76 9.39
CA VAL A 111 17.69 -29.62 9.09
C VAL A 111 18.90 -28.79 8.75
N ASN A 112 18.71 -27.79 7.90
CA ASN A 112 19.78 -26.88 7.45
C ASN A 112 19.87 -25.59 8.26
N GLY A 113 18.97 -25.38 9.26
CA GLY A 113 18.97 -24.18 10.09
C GLY A 113 18.56 -22.90 9.34
N ILE A 114 17.78 -23.02 8.27
CA ILE A 114 17.38 -21.89 7.42
C ILE A 114 15.95 -21.45 7.75
N LYS A 115 15.74 -20.13 7.90
CA LYS A 115 14.40 -19.52 8.01
C LYS A 115 14.22 -18.49 6.91
N LYS A 116 13.07 -18.57 6.21
CA LYS A 116 12.59 -17.49 5.35
C LYS A 116 11.67 -16.59 6.14
N VAL A 117 12.01 -15.33 6.27
CA VAL A 117 11.24 -14.33 7.00
C VAL A 117 10.72 -13.29 6.02
N ALA A 118 9.42 -12.99 6.11
CA ALA A 118 8.83 -11.86 5.40
C ALA A 118 8.61 -10.71 6.38
N GLU A 119 8.94 -9.50 5.92
CA GLU A 119 8.69 -8.28 6.67
C GLU A 119 7.83 -7.34 5.84
N PRO A 120 6.83 -6.68 6.46
CA PRO A 120 6.02 -5.67 5.77
C PRO A 120 6.87 -4.41 5.56
N ILE A 121 7.09 -4.05 4.29
CA ILE A 121 7.94 -2.91 3.90
C ILE A 121 7.18 -1.70 3.36
N GLY A 122 5.86 -1.79 3.27
CA GLY A 122 5.01 -0.68 2.89
C GLY A 122 4.21 -0.85 1.64
#